data_d8d07148aca2d8cd57cfb3b465966bb4
#
_entry.id   d8d07148aca2d8cd57cfb3b465966bb4
#
_cell.length_a   1.000
_cell.length_b   1.000
_cell.length_c   1.000
_cell.angle_alpha   90.00
_cell.angle_beta   90.00
_cell.angle_gamma   90.00
#
_symmetry.space_group_name_H-M   'P 1'
#
loop_
_entity.id
_entity.type
_entity.pdbx_description
1 polymer ?
#
loop_
_entity_poly.entity_id
_entity_poly.type
_entity_poly.pdbx_seq_one_letter_code
_entity_poly.pdbx_strand_id
1 'polypeptide(L)'
;MLTQMNGFRILGIRESIVYLRHKLKFNKLKVMFNKTPEQQQAIRNTIKLKMEGRETLTMSEIETICPAVKTPAPSPELRKTLGITDRYVHVPTTQVIDDIMKLGWNPIQACQVNARKRKGYQRHMVKFINPAFMAEGKDEYPELLLSNSHDGTTSFTLDVGIFRLVCSNGMVIKSQDFGSMKVRHYGYDFETIKGAVNELMDKIPDYIKQVEDMKEKKLEKDQMLEFARKAAMLRFAKTNEESIEKIVDLSDFLESTRKEDEGNGLWEVFNRVQEKVVNGKFNYAFGKKERKARPVKGFKQQVKLNQNLWELASSYVPNETLEVAV
;
A
#
# COMPACT_ATOMS: atom_id res chain seq x y z
N MET A 1 -49.11 -16.52 5.95
CA MET A 1 -48.07 -16.80 4.92
C MET A 1 -47.70 -15.56 4.11
N LEU A 2 -47.63 -14.38 4.74
CA LEU A 2 -47.40 -13.07 4.08
C LEU A 2 -46.37 -12.17 4.79
N THR A 3 -45.62 -12.69 5.77
CA THR A 3 -44.73 -11.88 6.61
C THR A 3 -43.21 -12.14 6.36
N GLN A 4 -42.84 -13.09 5.49
CA GLN A 4 -41.42 -13.41 5.21
C GLN A 4 -40.87 -12.84 3.89
N MET A 5 -41.67 -12.19 3.04
CA MET A 5 -41.21 -11.67 1.75
C MET A 5 -40.66 -10.24 1.79
N ASN A 6 -40.80 -9.51 2.91
CA ASN A 6 -40.35 -8.11 2.98
C ASN A 6 -38.87 -7.93 3.41
N GLY A 7 -38.24 -8.94 4.01
CA GLY A 7 -36.85 -8.85 4.46
C GLY A 7 -35.83 -8.87 3.33
N PHE A 8 -36.01 -9.73 2.34
CA PHE A 8 -35.07 -9.90 1.20
C PHE A 8 -35.09 -8.71 0.23
N ARG A 9 -36.23 -8.03 0.05
CA ARG A 9 -36.33 -6.84 -0.80
C ARG A 9 -35.62 -5.62 -0.21
N ILE A 10 -35.61 -5.49 1.13
CA ILE A 10 -34.96 -4.35 1.81
C ILE A 10 -33.45 -4.47 1.82
N LEU A 11 -32.88 -5.68 1.93
CA LEU A 11 -31.44 -5.92 1.85
C LEU A 11 -30.90 -5.61 0.43
N GLY A 12 -31.53 -6.10 -0.62
CA GLY A 12 -31.11 -5.82 -2.00
C GLY A 12 -31.24 -4.34 -2.39
N ILE A 13 -32.17 -3.60 -1.81
CA ILE A 13 -32.32 -2.15 -2.04
C ILE A 13 -31.22 -1.38 -1.29
N ARG A 14 -30.82 -1.79 -0.09
CA ARG A 14 -29.70 -1.16 0.63
C ARG A 14 -28.38 -1.37 -0.07
N GLU A 15 -28.08 -2.55 -0.53
CA GLU A 15 -26.86 -2.85 -1.31
C GLU A 15 -26.85 -2.10 -2.65
N SER A 16 -27.98 -2.05 -3.36
CA SER A 16 -28.12 -1.26 -4.58
C SER A 16 -27.99 0.25 -4.34
N ILE A 17 -28.44 0.78 -3.21
CA ILE A 17 -28.28 2.19 -2.82
C ILE A 17 -26.83 2.49 -2.45
N VAL A 18 -26.13 1.58 -1.76
CA VAL A 18 -24.72 1.70 -1.45
C VAL A 18 -23.89 1.66 -2.74
N TYR A 19 -24.16 0.69 -3.62
CA TYR A 19 -23.53 0.59 -4.94
C TYR A 19 -23.79 1.83 -5.80
N LEU A 20 -25.02 2.34 -5.87
CA LEU A 20 -25.37 3.56 -6.58
C LEU A 20 -24.76 4.82 -5.95
N ARG A 21 -24.65 4.91 -4.62
CA ARG A 21 -23.93 6.00 -3.94
C ARG A 21 -22.41 5.94 -4.24
N HIS A 22 -21.80 4.77 -4.27
CA HIS A 22 -20.42 4.59 -4.72
C HIS A 22 -20.26 4.97 -6.19
N LYS A 23 -21.15 4.50 -7.06
CA LYS A 23 -21.11 4.82 -8.51
C LYS A 23 -21.37 6.31 -8.79
N LEU A 24 -22.23 6.98 -8.02
CA LEU A 24 -22.46 8.43 -8.10
C LEU A 24 -21.27 9.23 -7.54
N LYS A 25 -20.59 8.77 -6.48
CA LYS A 25 -19.32 9.33 -6.03
C LYS A 25 -18.23 9.15 -7.10
N PHE A 26 -18.16 7.98 -7.73
CA PHE A 26 -17.24 7.69 -8.83
C PHE A 26 -17.49 8.56 -10.08
N ASN A 27 -18.76 8.79 -10.46
CA ASN A 27 -19.06 9.69 -11.56
C ASN A 27 -18.74 11.16 -11.23
N LYS A 28 -18.87 11.60 -9.97
CA LYS A 28 -18.32 12.89 -9.52
C LYS A 28 -16.79 12.95 -9.62
N LEU A 29 -16.09 11.85 -9.41
CA LEU A 29 -14.64 11.72 -9.59
C LEU A 29 -14.22 11.86 -11.06
N LYS A 30 -14.99 11.29 -12.00
CA LYS A 30 -14.72 11.45 -13.45
C LYS A 30 -14.79 12.92 -13.93
N VAL A 31 -15.53 13.79 -13.26
CA VAL A 31 -15.65 15.21 -13.59
C VAL A 31 -14.43 16.05 -13.12
N MET A 32 -13.48 15.45 -12.37
CA MET A 32 -12.32 16.16 -11.81
C MET A 32 -11.12 16.31 -12.78
N PHE A 33 -11.25 15.89 -14.03
CA PHE A 33 -10.11 15.74 -14.95
C PHE A 33 -9.53 17.02 -15.57
N ASN A 34 -10.19 18.19 -15.44
CA ASN A 34 -9.66 19.46 -15.93
C ASN A 34 -9.70 20.50 -14.81
N LYS A 35 -8.80 20.41 -13.85
CA LYS A 35 -8.71 21.41 -12.78
C LYS A 35 -7.82 22.55 -13.18
N THR A 36 -8.29 23.78 -12.93
CA THR A 36 -7.45 24.97 -13.06
C THR A 36 -6.29 24.95 -12.05
N PRO A 37 -5.21 25.70 -12.29
CA PRO A 37 -4.11 25.84 -11.34
C PRO A 37 -4.57 26.22 -9.92
N GLU A 38 -5.58 27.08 -9.80
CA GLU A 38 -6.16 27.51 -8.51
C GLU A 38 -6.86 26.34 -7.80
N GLN A 39 -7.61 25.54 -8.54
CA GLN A 39 -8.27 24.33 -8.01
C GLN A 39 -7.23 23.30 -7.56
N GLN A 40 -6.14 23.13 -8.30
CA GLN A 40 -5.03 22.26 -7.90
C GLN A 40 -4.37 22.76 -6.63
N GLN A 41 -4.16 24.08 -6.49
CA GLN A 41 -3.58 24.65 -5.28
C GLN A 41 -4.51 24.53 -4.07
N ALA A 42 -5.83 24.72 -4.25
CA ALA A 42 -6.81 24.50 -3.18
C ALA A 42 -6.81 23.04 -2.68
N ILE A 43 -6.63 22.07 -3.59
CA ILE A 43 -6.49 20.65 -3.24
C ILE A 43 -5.21 20.41 -2.44
N ARG A 44 -4.09 20.95 -2.89
CA ARG A 44 -2.81 20.85 -2.15
C ARG A 44 -2.93 21.42 -0.74
N ASN A 45 -3.57 22.57 -0.59
CA ASN A 45 -3.81 23.17 0.72
C ASN A 45 -4.71 22.31 1.61
N THR A 46 -5.74 21.69 1.03
CA THR A 46 -6.61 20.75 1.76
C THR A 46 -5.85 19.52 2.20
N ILE A 47 -4.99 18.97 1.33
CA ILE A 47 -4.13 17.83 1.69
C ILE A 47 -3.17 18.24 2.80
N LYS A 48 -2.50 19.37 2.67
CA LYS A 48 -1.57 19.91 3.69
C LYS A 48 -2.24 20.06 5.05
N LEU A 49 -3.43 20.63 5.11
CA LEU A 49 -4.20 20.79 6.36
C LEU A 49 -4.59 19.43 6.97
N LYS A 50 -5.06 18.48 6.13
CA LYS A 50 -5.47 17.15 6.59
C LYS A 50 -4.28 16.24 6.97
N MET A 51 -3.10 16.47 6.42
CA MET A 51 -1.89 15.68 6.66
C MET A 51 -0.96 16.30 7.72
N GLU A 52 -1.46 17.17 8.58
CA GLU A 52 -0.67 17.81 9.66
C GLU A 52 0.63 18.46 9.14
N GLY A 53 0.53 19.23 8.07
CA GLY A 53 1.64 19.96 7.48
C GLY A 53 2.50 19.19 6.49
N ARG A 54 2.18 17.93 6.16
CA ARG A 54 2.85 17.21 5.06
C ARG A 54 2.37 17.77 3.73
N GLU A 55 3.30 18.11 2.88
CA GLU A 55 3.03 18.67 1.55
C GLU A 55 3.06 17.58 0.48
N THR A 56 2.32 17.83 -0.61
CA THR A 56 2.47 17.04 -1.83
C THR A 56 3.76 17.47 -2.51
N LEU A 57 4.44 16.51 -3.13
CA LEU A 57 5.68 16.77 -3.85
C LEU A 57 5.38 17.35 -5.25
N THR A 58 6.15 18.32 -5.67
CA THR A 58 6.22 18.77 -7.06
C THR A 58 7.11 17.83 -7.86
N MET A 59 7.02 17.85 -9.19
CA MET A 59 7.91 17.06 -10.06
C MET A 59 9.38 17.40 -9.81
N SER A 60 9.72 18.67 -9.63
CA SER A 60 11.10 19.12 -9.35
C SER A 60 11.64 18.55 -8.04
N GLU A 61 10.80 18.49 -7.00
CA GLU A 61 11.19 17.86 -5.72
C GLU A 61 11.37 16.37 -5.87
N ILE A 62 10.47 15.70 -6.60
CA ILE A 62 10.60 14.26 -6.89
C ILE A 62 11.92 13.98 -7.62
N GLU A 63 12.25 14.75 -8.65
CA GLU A 63 13.50 14.62 -9.41
C GLU A 63 14.75 14.89 -8.57
N THR A 64 14.65 15.75 -7.58
CA THR A 64 15.72 16.05 -6.63
C THR A 64 15.94 14.90 -5.65
N ILE A 65 14.84 14.39 -5.05
CA ILE A 65 14.87 13.30 -4.06
C ILE A 65 15.21 11.96 -4.75
N CYS A 66 14.70 11.77 -5.95
CA CYS A 66 14.73 10.53 -6.70
C CYS A 66 15.18 10.75 -8.16
N PRO A 67 16.45 11.13 -8.43
CA PRO A 67 16.93 11.42 -9.78
C PRO A 67 16.71 10.30 -10.81
N ALA A 68 16.57 9.04 -10.36
CA ALA A 68 16.31 7.91 -11.24
C ALA A 68 14.99 8.05 -12.03
N VAL A 69 14.00 8.84 -11.57
CA VAL A 69 12.71 9.00 -12.26
C VAL A 69 12.85 9.65 -13.63
N LYS A 70 13.82 10.56 -13.79
CA LYS A 70 14.06 11.31 -15.05
C LYS A 70 15.09 10.67 -15.97
N THR A 71 15.61 9.49 -15.60
CA THR A 71 16.65 8.84 -16.40
C THR A 71 16.05 8.34 -17.72
N PRO A 72 16.67 8.69 -18.87
CA PRO A 72 16.19 8.25 -20.17
C PRO A 72 16.43 6.74 -20.38
N ALA A 73 15.90 6.22 -21.46
CA ALA A 73 16.17 4.84 -21.88
C ALA A 73 17.69 4.58 -21.96
N PRO A 74 18.18 3.46 -21.43
CA PRO A 74 19.59 3.12 -21.54
C PRO A 74 19.99 2.88 -23.00
N SER A 75 21.16 3.41 -23.42
CA SER A 75 21.71 3.18 -24.75
C SER A 75 21.95 1.69 -25.01
N PRO A 76 22.06 1.24 -26.28
CA PRO A 76 22.36 -0.16 -26.62
C PRO A 76 23.64 -0.69 -25.92
N GLU A 77 24.67 0.14 -25.84
CA GLU A 77 25.94 -0.20 -25.18
C GLU A 77 25.76 -0.36 -23.67
N LEU A 78 24.99 0.56 -23.07
CA LEU A 78 24.68 0.49 -21.64
C LEU A 78 23.79 -0.71 -21.31
N ARG A 79 22.85 -1.07 -22.19
CA ARG A 79 22.02 -2.28 -22.02
C ARG A 79 22.90 -3.54 -21.94
N LYS A 80 23.88 -3.68 -22.83
CA LYS A 80 24.85 -4.79 -22.79
C LYS A 80 25.62 -4.81 -21.47
N THR A 81 26.12 -3.66 -21.03
CA THR A 81 26.88 -3.52 -19.79
C THR A 81 26.03 -3.86 -18.55
N LEU A 82 24.74 -3.49 -18.55
CA LEU A 82 23.82 -3.74 -17.45
C LEU A 82 23.18 -5.13 -17.52
N GLY A 83 23.37 -5.88 -18.61
CA GLY A 83 22.72 -7.19 -18.85
C GLY A 83 21.21 -7.06 -19.10
N ILE A 84 20.77 -5.93 -19.67
CA ILE A 84 19.38 -5.69 -20.02
C ILE A 84 19.09 -6.35 -21.36
N THR A 85 18.05 -7.20 -21.42
CA THR A 85 17.67 -7.91 -22.66
C THR A 85 16.97 -6.99 -23.66
N ASP A 86 16.92 -7.39 -24.93
CA ASP A 86 16.23 -6.64 -25.99
C ASP A 86 14.71 -6.58 -25.78
N ARG A 87 14.17 -7.45 -24.92
CA ARG A 87 12.74 -7.42 -24.53
C ARG A 87 12.40 -6.28 -23.58
N TYR A 88 13.41 -5.58 -23.05
CA TYR A 88 13.17 -4.44 -22.15
C TYR A 88 12.64 -3.24 -22.95
N VAL A 89 11.48 -2.77 -22.56
CA VAL A 89 10.89 -1.50 -23.03
C VAL A 89 10.99 -0.48 -21.90
N HIS A 90 11.50 0.68 -22.21
CA HIS A 90 11.59 1.77 -21.25
C HIS A 90 10.22 2.37 -20.96
N VAL A 91 9.87 2.48 -19.68
CA VAL A 91 8.68 3.21 -19.20
C VAL A 91 9.16 4.52 -18.56
N PRO A 92 8.89 5.69 -19.17
CA PRO A 92 9.36 6.98 -18.66
C PRO A 92 8.59 7.34 -17.37
N THR A 93 9.27 7.21 -16.23
CA THR A 93 8.60 7.37 -14.92
C THR A 93 8.05 8.77 -14.71
N THR A 94 8.71 9.82 -15.18
CA THR A 94 8.19 11.20 -15.10
C THR A 94 6.86 11.35 -15.81
N GLN A 95 6.73 10.78 -17.01
CA GLN A 95 5.49 10.82 -17.76
C GLN A 95 4.37 10.04 -17.04
N VAL A 96 4.69 8.88 -16.46
CA VAL A 96 3.73 8.10 -15.66
C VAL A 96 3.26 8.89 -14.44
N ILE A 97 4.17 9.58 -13.75
CA ILE A 97 3.82 10.44 -12.61
C ILE A 97 2.85 11.53 -13.04
N ASP A 98 3.13 12.23 -14.16
CA ASP A 98 2.25 13.27 -14.69
C ASP A 98 0.86 12.72 -15.05
N ASP A 99 0.81 11.54 -15.64
CA ASP A 99 -0.45 10.91 -16.02
C ASP A 99 -1.27 10.46 -14.80
N ILE A 100 -0.62 9.93 -13.77
CA ILE A 100 -1.26 9.62 -12.49
C ILE A 100 -1.77 10.90 -11.81
N MET A 101 -1.01 12.01 -11.90
CA MET A 101 -1.44 13.31 -11.37
C MET A 101 -2.67 13.86 -12.12
N LYS A 102 -2.75 13.70 -13.44
CA LYS A 102 -3.95 14.04 -14.23
C LYS A 102 -5.18 13.27 -13.77
N LEU A 103 -5.02 12.05 -13.27
CA LEU A 103 -6.07 11.23 -12.69
C LEU A 103 -6.47 11.63 -11.25
N GLY A 104 -5.94 12.76 -10.75
CA GLY A 104 -6.29 13.33 -9.44
C GLY A 104 -5.48 12.80 -8.26
N TRP A 105 -4.49 11.94 -8.50
CA TRP A 105 -3.56 11.45 -7.49
C TRP A 105 -2.39 12.40 -7.31
N ASN A 106 -2.02 12.68 -6.06
CA ASN A 106 -0.98 13.63 -5.72
C ASN A 106 0.19 12.91 -5.04
N PRO A 107 1.43 13.11 -5.51
CA PRO A 107 2.60 12.45 -4.94
C PRO A 107 2.90 13.01 -3.54
N ILE A 108 3.16 12.11 -2.59
CA ILE A 108 3.46 12.47 -1.18
C ILE A 108 4.82 11.97 -0.71
N GLN A 109 5.39 11.00 -1.40
CA GLN A 109 6.69 10.44 -1.07
C GLN A 109 7.37 9.92 -2.31
N ALA A 110 8.69 10.15 -2.41
CA ALA A 110 9.54 9.54 -3.42
C ALA A 110 10.79 8.96 -2.76
N CYS A 111 11.27 7.84 -3.25
CA CYS A 111 12.54 7.29 -2.82
C CYS A 111 13.18 6.41 -3.91
N GLN A 112 14.50 6.26 -3.84
CA GLN A 112 15.25 5.35 -4.68
C GLN A 112 16.24 4.55 -3.85
N VAL A 113 16.60 3.36 -4.32
CA VAL A 113 17.62 2.55 -3.67
C VAL A 113 19.02 3.12 -3.96
N ASN A 114 19.92 2.99 -2.99
CA ASN A 114 21.33 3.32 -3.24
C ASN A 114 21.97 2.26 -4.15
N ALA A 115 22.45 2.68 -5.31
CA ALA A 115 23.11 1.80 -6.26
C ALA A 115 24.53 2.30 -6.52
N ARG A 116 25.52 1.40 -6.42
CA ARG A 116 26.93 1.72 -6.75
C ARG A 116 27.20 1.56 -8.25
N LYS A 117 26.76 0.45 -8.85
CA LYS A 117 27.06 0.08 -10.25
C LYS A 117 26.03 0.58 -11.27
N ARG A 118 24.81 0.91 -10.85
CA ARG A 118 23.67 1.28 -11.73
C ARG A 118 23.10 2.64 -11.36
N LYS A 119 23.99 3.57 -11.00
CA LYS A 119 23.61 4.92 -10.56
C LYS A 119 22.81 5.62 -11.67
N GLY A 120 21.66 6.16 -11.30
CA GLY A 120 20.70 6.81 -12.19
C GLY A 120 19.62 5.85 -12.74
N TYR A 121 19.87 4.55 -12.83
CA TYR A 121 18.94 3.55 -13.40
C TYR A 121 18.28 2.65 -12.34
N GLN A 122 18.65 2.86 -11.09
CA GLN A 122 18.21 2.02 -9.97
C GLN A 122 16.70 2.09 -9.72
N ARG A 123 16.23 1.09 -8.96
CA ARG A 123 14.84 1.04 -8.51
C ARG A 123 14.47 2.29 -7.74
N HIS A 124 13.28 2.79 -8.07
CA HIS A 124 12.66 3.94 -7.43
C HIS A 124 11.17 3.71 -7.24
N MET A 125 10.57 4.51 -6.37
CA MET A 125 9.20 4.42 -5.95
C MET A 125 8.64 5.81 -5.72
N VAL A 126 7.36 6.00 -6.08
CA VAL A 126 6.58 7.19 -5.74
C VAL A 126 5.24 6.75 -5.17
N LYS A 127 4.84 7.37 -4.05
CA LYS A 127 3.54 7.17 -3.42
C LYS A 127 2.64 8.35 -3.69
N PHE A 128 1.37 8.04 -3.94
CA PHE A 128 0.35 9.04 -4.23
C PHE A 128 -0.87 8.83 -3.36
N ILE A 129 -1.54 9.92 -3.02
CA ILE A 129 -2.87 9.93 -2.42
C ILE A 129 -3.84 10.70 -3.30
N ASN A 130 -5.12 10.38 -3.20
CA ASN A 130 -6.17 11.11 -3.89
C ASN A 130 -7.10 11.75 -2.85
N PRO A 131 -7.23 13.10 -2.86
CA PRO A 131 -8.08 13.83 -1.91
C PRO A 131 -9.54 13.39 -1.91
N ALA A 132 -10.00 12.83 -3.03
CA ALA A 132 -11.38 12.35 -3.14
C ALA A 132 -11.68 11.15 -2.21
N PHE A 133 -10.65 10.42 -1.77
CA PHE A 133 -10.77 9.33 -0.80
C PHE A 133 -10.49 9.77 0.64
N MET A 134 -10.10 11.04 0.86
CA MET A 134 -9.84 11.59 2.19
C MET A 134 -11.15 12.03 2.84
N ALA A 135 -11.84 11.10 3.50
CA ALA A 135 -13.05 11.43 4.24
C ALA A 135 -12.71 12.12 5.57
N GLU A 136 -13.59 13.02 6.01
CA GLU A 136 -13.48 13.70 7.29
C GLU A 136 -13.61 12.68 8.44
N GLY A 137 -12.74 12.76 9.45
CA GLY A 137 -12.75 11.86 10.61
C GLY A 137 -12.21 10.45 10.37
N LYS A 138 -11.61 10.17 9.21
CA LYS A 138 -10.88 8.91 8.96
C LYS A 138 -9.37 9.16 8.94
N ASP A 139 -8.62 8.26 9.53
CA ASP A 139 -7.16 8.30 9.56
C ASP A 139 -6.50 7.43 8.48
N GLU A 140 -7.27 6.55 7.84
CA GLU A 140 -6.79 5.64 6.81
C GLU A 140 -7.29 6.09 5.44
N TYR A 141 -6.36 6.16 4.49
CA TYR A 141 -6.62 6.54 3.10
C TYR A 141 -5.94 5.58 2.14
N PRO A 142 -6.59 5.23 1.01
CA PRO A 142 -5.91 4.48 -0.03
C PRO A 142 -4.78 5.29 -0.63
N GLU A 143 -3.63 4.64 -0.85
CA GLU A 143 -2.48 5.17 -1.57
C GLU A 143 -2.21 4.35 -2.83
N LEU A 144 -1.70 4.99 -3.90
CA LEU A 144 -1.08 4.30 -5.03
C LEU A 144 0.42 4.27 -4.84
N LEU A 145 1.02 3.15 -5.15
CA LEU A 145 2.44 2.91 -5.09
C LEU A 145 2.96 2.58 -6.49
N LEU A 146 3.64 3.54 -7.11
CA LEU A 146 4.39 3.35 -8.34
C LEU A 146 5.78 2.82 -8.01
N SER A 147 6.17 1.68 -8.60
CA SER A 147 7.54 1.16 -8.53
C SER A 147 8.07 0.91 -9.93
N ASN A 148 9.31 1.35 -10.20
CA ASN A 148 9.98 1.14 -11.47
C ASN A 148 11.51 1.02 -11.32
N SER A 149 12.19 0.57 -12.36
CA SER A 149 13.64 0.70 -12.52
C SER A 149 14.00 0.79 -14.00
N HIS A 150 15.05 1.52 -14.32
CA HIS A 150 15.53 1.66 -15.69
C HIS A 150 16.74 0.75 -15.99
N ASP A 151 17.10 -0.10 -15.03
CA ASP A 151 18.20 -1.07 -15.12
C ASP A 151 17.75 -2.51 -15.40
N GLY A 152 16.46 -2.72 -15.71
CA GLY A 152 15.89 -4.02 -15.98
C GLY A 152 15.73 -4.96 -14.77
N THR A 153 16.03 -4.51 -13.53
CA THR A 153 15.96 -5.37 -12.33
C THR A 153 14.57 -5.44 -11.70
N THR A 154 13.68 -4.53 -12.06
CA THR A 154 12.32 -4.48 -11.52
C THR A 154 11.35 -4.14 -12.63
N SER A 155 10.25 -4.88 -12.70
CA SER A 155 9.12 -4.53 -13.56
C SER A 155 8.48 -3.23 -13.06
N PHE A 156 7.90 -2.48 -13.98
CA PHE A 156 6.98 -1.41 -13.64
C PHE A 156 5.75 -2.02 -12.95
N THR A 157 5.39 -1.50 -11.77
CA THR A 157 4.19 -1.91 -11.03
C THR A 157 3.44 -0.71 -10.48
N LEU A 158 2.11 -0.83 -10.49
CA LEU A 158 1.20 -0.01 -9.69
C LEU A 158 0.54 -0.92 -8.66
N ASP A 159 0.66 -0.55 -7.40
CA ASP A 159 0.08 -1.29 -6.26
C ASP A 159 -0.83 -0.33 -5.47
N VAL A 160 -1.85 -0.87 -4.79
CA VAL A 160 -2.63 -0.12 -3.81
C VAL A 160 -2.04 -0.36 -2.43
N GLY A 161 -2.06 0.67 -1.61
CA GLY A 161 -1.71 0.60 -0.20
C GLY A 161 -2.75 1.32 0.64
N ILE A 162 -2.58 1.25 1.96
CA ILE A 162 -3.31 2.10 2.90
C ILE A 162 -2.29 3.01 3.60
N PHE A 163 -2.51 4.29 3.45
CA PHE A 163 -1.81 5.33 4.18
C PHE A 163 -2.58 5.66 5.46
N ARG A 164 -1.87 5.75 6.58
CA ARG A 164 -2.43 6.12 7.87
C ARG A 164 -1.75 7.38 8.39
N LEU A 165 -2.55 8.41 8.75
CA LEU A 165 -2.01 9.71 9.19
C LEU A 165 -1.13 9.61 10.43
N VAL A 166 -1.53 8.84 11.40
CA VAL A 166 -0.82 8.67 12.70
C VAL A 166 0.44 7.81 12.58
N CYS A 167 0.69 7.21 11.42
CA CYS A 167 1.77 6.27 11.21
C CYS A 167 2.55 6.62 9.93
N SER A 168 3.87 6.80 10.03
CA SER A 168 4.74 7.01 8.86
C SER A 168 5.02 5.72 8.08
N ASN A 169 4.50 4.58 8.52
CA ASN A 169 4.91 3.25 8.03
C ASN A 169 4.32 2.88 6.68
N GLY A 170 3.32 3.59 6.17
CA GLY A 170 2.66 3.30 4.90
C GLY A 170 2.54 1.79 4.63
N MET A 171 1.33 1.26 4.59
CA MET A 171 1.08 -0.15 4.38
C MET A 171 0.91 -0.42 2.89
N VAL A 172 1.67 -1.34 2.34
CA VAL A 172 1.47 -1.82 0.97
C VAL A 172 0.66 -3.10 1.05
N ILE A 173 -0.54 -3.06 0.50
CA ILE A 173 -1.42 -4.22 0.38
C ILE A 173 -1.10 -4.91 -0.94
N LYS A 174 -0.86 -6.21 -0.88
CA LYS A 174 -1.00 -7.10 -2.03
C LYS A 174 -1.96 -8.19 -1.62
N SER A 175 -3.12 -8.20 -2.24
CA SER A 175 -3.89 -9.41 -2.32
C SER A 175 -3.51 -10.15 -3.62
N GLN A 176 -3.55 -11.47 -3.63
CA GLN A 176 -3.46 -12.23 -4.88
C GLN A 176 -4.63 -11.88 -5.80
N ASP A 177 -5.74 -11.42 -5.24
CA ASP A 177 -6.97 -11.05 -5.93
C ASP A 177 -7.07 -9.54 -6.25
N PHE A 178 -6.29 -8.69 -5.58
CA PHE A 178 -6.28 -7.23 -5.73
C PHE A 178 -4.97 -6.80 -6.41
N GLY A 179 -4.94 -6.90 -7.70
CA GLY A 179 -3.83 -6.79 -8.61
C GLY A 179 -2.73 -5.80 -8.28
N SER A 180 -1.54 -6.33 -8.07
CA SER A 180 -0.34 -5.67 -8.57
C SER A 180 -0.43 -5.70 -10.10
N MET A 181 -0.80 -4.60 -10.73
CA MET A 181 -0.78 -4.53 -12.18
C MET A 181 0.65 -4.41 -12.64
N LYS A 182 1.20 -5.52 -13.12
CA LYS A 182 2.42 -5.48 -13.92
C LYS A 182 2.03 -4.98 -15.30
N VAL A 183 2.22 -3.71 -15.54
CA VAL A 183 2.18 -3.20 -16.90
C VAL A 183 3.35 -3.86 -17.63
N ARG A 184 3.06 -4.85 -18.47
CA ARG A 184 4.08 -5.46 -19.30
C ARG A 184 4.61 -4.39 -20.24
N HIS A 185 5.93 -4.36 -20.42
CA HIS A 185 6.65 -3.40 -21.23
C HIS A 185 6.38 -3.60 -22.75
N TYR A 186 5.13 -3.45 -23.19
CA TYR A 186 4.77 -3.48 -24.61
C TYR A 186 4.62 -2.09 -25.24
N GLY A 187 5.21 -1.10 -24.62
CA GLY A 187 5.06 0.30 -24.98
C GLY A 187 4.29 1.05 -23.89
N TYR A 188 4.73 2.27 -23.66
CA TYR A 188 4.05 3.17 -22.76
C TYR A 188 2.94 3.90 -23.51
N ASP A 189 1.71 3.85 -22.99
CA ASP A 189 0.64 4.73 -23.40
C ASP A 189 -0.22 5.13 -22.18
N PHE A 190 -0.85 6.30 -22.27
CA PHE A 190 -1.66 6.85 -21.20
C PHE A 190 -2.91 6.02 -20.87
N GLU A 191 -3.56 5.44 -21.88
CA GLU A 191 -4.77 4.64 -21.67
C GLU A 191 -4.48 3.36 -20.89
N THR A 192 -3.30 2.76 -21.08
CA THR A 192 -2.84 1.61 -20.28
C THR A 192 -2.68 2.00 -18.80
N ILE A 193 -2.07 3.15 -18.50
CA ILE A 193 -1.92 3.63 -17.13
C ILE A 193 -3.27 3.98 -16.52
N LYS A 194 -4.11 4.68 -17.27
CA LYS A 194 -5.48 5.04 -16.86
C LYS A 194 -6.33 3.80 -16.59
N GLY A 195 -6.27 2.80 -17.45
CA GLY A 195 -6.94 1.53 -17.23
C GLY A 195 -6.49 0.85 -15.95
N ALA A 196 -5.17 0.77 -15.72
CA ALA A 196 -4.57 0.22 -14.53
C ALA A 196 -5.01 0.96 -13.25
N VAL A 197 -4.96 2.29 -13.26
CA VAL A 197 -5.40 3.10 -12.12
C VAL A 197 -6.90 2.92 -11.87
N ASN A 198 -7.74 2.90 -12.91
CA ASN A 198 -9.18 2.71 -12.76
C ASN A 198 -9.50 1.32 -12.16
N GLU A 199 -8.85 0.25 -12.64
CA GLU A 199 -9.04 -1.09 -12.08
C GLU A 199 -8.64 -1.16 -10.61
N LEU A 200 -7.54 -0.51 -10.21
CA LEU A 200 -7.14 -0.41 -8.82
C LEU A 200 -8.15 0.41 -7.99
N MET A 201 -8.69 1.50 -8.56
CA MET A 201 -9.71 2.33 -7.90
C MET A 201 -11.01 1.57 -7.66
N ASP A 202 -11.41 0.68 -8.57
CA ASP A 202 -12.62 -0.14 -8.41
C ASP A 202 -12.51 -1.11 -7.22
N LYS A 203 -11.29 -1.47 -6.81
CA LYS A 203 -11.01 -2.36 -5.67
C LYS A 203 -10.87 -1.64 -4.32
N ILE A 204 -10.71 -0.30 -4.32
CA ILE A 204 -10.54 0.49 -3.09
C ILE A 204 -11.69 0.31 -2.08
N PRO A 205 -12.96 0.26 -2.48
CA PRO A 205 -14.06 0.04 -1.54
C PRO A 205 -13.92 -1.27 -0.74
N ASP A 206 -13.46 -2.34 -1.39
CA ASP A 206 -13.27 -3.64 -0.73
C ASP A 206 -12.14 -3.58 0.31
N TYR A 207 -11.07 -2.84 0.03
CA TYR A 207 -10.00 -2.61 1.04
C TYR A 207 -10.49 -1.80 2.24
N ILE A 208 -11.30 -0.77 2.00
CA ILE A 208 -11.88 0.03 3.07
C ILE A 208 -12.80 -0.84 3.93
N LYS A 209 -13.61 -1.70 3.29
CA LYS A 209 -14.45 -2.67 4.01
C LYS A 209 -13.60 -3.61 4.86
N GLN A 210 -12.53 -4.19 4.31
CA GLN A 210 -11.64 -5.07 5.07
C GLN A 210 -11.04 -4.39 6.31
N VAL A 211 -10.65 -3.10 6.20
CA VAL A 211 -10.17 -2.35 7.37
C VAL A 211 -11.28 -2.18 8.41
N GLU A 212 -12.51 -1.90 7.99
CA GLU A 212 -13.66 -1.77 8.89
C GLU A 212 -13.96 -3.11 9.57
N ASP A 213 -13.97 -4.20 8.82
CA ASP A 213 -14.14 -5.56 9.34
C ASP A 213 -13.04 -5.93 10.36
N MET A 214 -11.77 -5.54 10.09
CA MET A 214 -10.67 -5.73 11.04
C MET A 214 -10.83 -4.88 12.30
N LYS A 215 -11.41 -3.69 12.23
CA LYS A 215 -11.70 -2.83 13.40
C LYS A 215 -12.81 -3.43 14.28
N GLU A 216 -13.80 -4.06 13.66
CA GLU A 216 -14.90 -4.72 14.38
C GLU A 216 -14.46 -6.04 15.04
N LYS A 217 -13.53 -6.75 14.44
CA LYS A 217 -13.01 -8.03 14.94
C LYS A 217 -12.20 -7.83 16.21
N LYS A 218 -12.70 -8.36 17.34
CA LYS A 218 -11.94 -8.41 18.61
C LYS A 218 -11.18 -9.72 18.73
N LEU A 219 -9.96 -9.64 19.26
CA LEU A 219 -9.09 -10.78 19.51
C LEU A 219 -8.97 -11.04 21.01
N GLU A 220 -9.06 -12.32 21.40
CA GLU A 220 -8.71 -12.78 22.73
C GLU A 220 -7.17 -12.76 22.91
N LYS A 221 -6.71 -12.78 24.17
CA LYS A 221 -5.26 -12.70 24.46
C LYS A 221 -4.43 -13.75 23.73
N ASP A 222 -4.90 -14.98 23.68
CA ASP A 222 -4.21 -16.07 23.02
C ASP A 222 -4.16 -15.86 21.49
N GLN A 223 -5.24 -15.33 20.90
CA GLN A 223 -5.27 -14.97 19.48
C GLN A 223 -4.32 -13.83 19.15
N MET A 224 -4.19 -12.82 20.03
CA MET A 224 -3.21 -11.75 19.86
C MET A 224 -1.78 -12.28 19.90
N LEU A 225 -1.46 -13.19 20.82
CA LEU A 225 -0.15 -13.84 20.90
C LEU A 225 0.13 -14.72 19.68
N GLU A 226 -0.87 -15.45 19.20
CA GLU A 226 -0.77 -16.26 17.98
C GLU A 226 -0.50 -15.36 16.76
N PHE A 227 -1.22 -14.25 16.64
CA PHE A 227 -0.99 -13.27 15.57
C PHE A 227 0.43 -12.71 15.62
N ALA A 228 0.91 -12.30 16.79
CA ALA A 228 2.27 -11.79 17.00
C ALA A 228 3.32 -12.87 16.65
N ARG A 229 3.09 -14.14 17.03
CA ARG A 229 3.96 -15.28 16.71
C ARG A 229 4.07 -15.45 15.19
N LYS A 230 2.95 -15.56 14.49
CA LYS A 230 2.92 -15.71 13.02
C LYS A 230 3.60 -14.52 12.32
N ALA A 231 3.35 -13.30 12.79
CA ALA A 231 3.98 -12.10 12.24
C ALA A 231 5.51 -12.07 12.49
N ALA A 232 5.97 -12.51 13.66
CA ALA A 232 7.40 -12.64 13.94
C ALA A 232 8.06 -13.67 13.01
N MET A 233 7.40 -14.78 12.70
CA MET A 233 7.88 -15.78 11.73
C MET A 233 8.06 -15.20 10.32
N LEU A 234 7.22 -14.27 9.89
CA LEU A 234 7.43 -13.57 8.61
C LEU A 234 8.75 -12.79 8.56
N ARG A 235 9.18 -12.28 9.72
CA ARG A 235 10.47 -11.59 9.88
C ARG A 235 11.65 -12.55 9.95
N PHE A 236 11.46 -13.69 10.62
CA PHE A 236 12.47 -14.70 10.87
C PHE A 236 12.19 -15.99 10.08
N ALA A 237 12.01 -15.86 8.78
CA ALA A 237 11.53 -16.92 7.87
C ALA A 237 12.32 -18.25 7.86
N LYS A 238 13.46 -18.32 8.54
CA LYS A 238 14.26 -19.54 8.72
C LYS A 238 14.03 -20.24 10.06
N THR A 239 13.12 -19.70 10.88
CA THR A 239 12.83 -20.16 12.22
C THR A 239 11.52 -20.93 12.20
N ASN A 240 11.44 -22.07 12.91
CA ASN A 240 10.19 -22.78 13.09
C ASN A 240 9.37 -22.17 14.24
N GLU A 241 8.10 -22.52 14.31
CA GLU A 241 7.14 -21.97 15.26
C GLU A 241 7.55 -22.18 16.72
N GLU A 242 8.06 -23.39 17.06
CA GLU A 242 8.50 -23.72 18.41
C GLU A 242 9.75 -22.95 18.88
N SER A 243 10.52 -22.45 17.93
CA SER A 243 11.78 -21.75 18.22
C SER A 243 11.63 -20.24 18.26
N ILE A 244 10.53 -19.65 17.76
CA ILE A 244 10.39 -18.21 17.64
C ILE A 244 10.34 -17.52 19.00
N GLU A 245 9.68 -18.14 20.00
CA GLU A 245 9.59 -17.60 21.37
C GLU A 245 10.92 -17.63 22.13
N LYS A 246 11.88 -18.48 21.69
CA LYS A 246 13.25 -18.47 22.19
C LYS A 246 14.08 -17.31 21.59
N ILE A 247 13.58 -16.70 20.53
CA ILE A 247 14.26 -15.65 19.80
C ILE A 247 13.70 -14.28 20.16
N VAL A 248 12.39 -14.14 20.28
CA VAL A 248 11.72 -12.87 20.56
C VAL A 248 10.72 -13.00 21.70
N ASP A 249 10.55 -11.94 22.47
CA ASP A 249 9.42 -11.82 23.38
C ASP A 249 8.21 -11.36 22.59
N LEU A 250 7.17 -12.19 22.51
CA LEU A 250 5.95 -11.87 21.77
C LEU A 250 5.16 -10.73 22.41
N SER A 251 5.35 -10.47 23.71
CA SER A 251 4.72 -9.34 24.40
C SER A 251 5.20 -7.99 23.87
N ASP A 252 6.48 -7.87 23.49
CA ASP A 252 7.05 -6.68 22.85
C ASP A 252 6.28 -6.28 21.59
N PHE A 253 5.75 -7.25 20.84
CA PHE A 253 4.98 -6.99 19.61
C PHE A 253 3.58 -6.45 19.91
N LEU A 254 3.06 -6.72 21.08
CA LEU A 254 1.72 -6.31 21.52
C LEU A 254 1.73 -4.98 22.29
N GLU A 255 2.91 -4.46 22.66
CA GLU A 255 3.01 -3.15 23.26
C GLU A 255 2.65 -2.04 22.26
N SER A 256 1.70 -1.19 22.65
CA SER A 256 1.34 -0.01 21.88
C SER A 256 2.33 1.13 22.10
N THR A 257 2.72 1.79 21.02
CA THR A 257 3.50 3.03 21.05
C THR A 257 2.63 4.27 20.84
N ARG A 258 1.33 4.08 20.53
CA ARG A 258 0.34 5.12 20.21
C ARG A 258 -0.99 4.78 20.85
N LYS A 259 -1.74 5.82 21.23
CA LYS A 259 -3.10 5.68 21.75
C LYS A 259 -4.06 5.01 20.74
N GLU A 260 -3.94 5.37 19.47
CA GLU A 260 -4.77 4.90 18.38
C GLU A 260 -4.59 3.40 18.11
N ASP A 261 -3.52 2.81 18.65
CA ASP A 261 -3.20 1.39 18.50
C ASP A 261 -3.44 0.60 19.81
N GLU A 262 -4.06 1.22 20.83
CA GLU A 262 -4.46 0.55 22.06
C GLU A 262 -5.72 -0.29 21.85
N GLY A 263 -5.87 -1.36 22.64
CA GLY A 263 -7.04 -2.23 22.58
C GLY A 263 -6.78 -3.59 22.00
N ASN A 264 -7.86 -4.35 21.77
CA ASN A 264 -7.81 -5.74 21.31
C ASN A 264 -8.48 -5.96 19.94
N GLY A 265 -8.84 -4.90 19.22
CA GLY A 265 -9.29 -5.02 17.85
C GLY A 265 -8.18 -5.53 16.95
N LEU A 266 -8.52 -6.35 15.96
CA LEU A 266 -7.54 -6.89 15.03
C LEU A 266 -6.77 -5.77 14.31
N TRP A 267 -7.42 -4.64 14.00
CA TRP A 267 -6.78 -3.51 13.36
C TRP A 267 -5.72 -2.85 14.25
N GLU A 268 -6.03 -2.62 15.52
CA GLU A 268 -5.09 -2.07 16.49
C GLU A 268 -3.91 -3.02 16.71
N VAL A 269 -4.19 -4.32 16.90
CA VAL A 269 -3.16 -5.37 17.06
C VAL A 269 -2.28 -5.46 15.82
N PHE A 270 -2.88 -5.46 14.63
CA PHE A 270 -2.15 -5.47 13.36
C PHE A 270 -1.17 -4.30 13.25
N ASN A 271 -1.61 -3.07 13.57
CA ASN A 271 -0.76 -1.88 13.47
C ASN A 271 0.43 -1.90 14.44
N ARG A 272 0.22 -2.34 15.70
CA ARG A 272 1.30 -2.53 16.69
C ARG A 272 2.35 -3.51 16.18
N VAL A 273 1.88 -4.68 15.78
CA VAL A 273 2.74 -5.77 15.31
C VAL A 273 3.46 -5.36 14.02
N GLN A 274 2.78 -4.73 13.07
CA GLN A 274 3.39 -4.23 11.84
C GLN A 274 4.50 -3.22 12.13
N GLU A 275 4.28 -2.27 13.05
CA GLU A 275 5.30 -1.29 13.42
C GLU A 275 6.56 -1.98 13.95
N LYS A 276 6.41 -2.94 14.85
CA LYS A 276 7.54 -3.69 15.42
C LYS A 276 8.24 -4.51 14.34
N VAL A 277 7.49 -5.30 13.58
CA VAL A 277 8.04 -6.20 12.56
C VAL A 277 8.76 -5.42 11.45
N VAL A 278 8.22 -4.31 10.97
CA VAL A 278 8.80 -3.53 9.87
C VAL A 278 9.94 -2.63 10.38
N ASN A 279 9.73 -1.90 11.48
CA ASN A 279 10.70 -0.92 11.97
C ASN A 279 11.72 -1.50 12.95
N GLY A 280 11.55 -2.74 13.40
CA GLY A 280 12.52 -3.41 14.26
C GLY A 280 12.62 -2.81 15.67
N LYS A 281 11.51 -2.31 16.22
CA LYS A 281 11.48 -1.73 17.57
C LYS A 281 11.30 -2.80 18.65
N PHE A 282 12.11 -3.87 18.63
CA PHE A 282 12.12 -4.97 19.59
C PHE A 282 13.52 -5.57 19.71
N ASN A 283 13.74 -6.35 20.77
CA ASN A 283 14.98 -7.11 20.95
C ASN A 283 14.80 -8.56 20.52
N TYR A 284 15.89 -9.20 20.12
CA TYR A 284 15.88 -10.61 19.74
C TYR A 284 17.18 -11.32 20.13
N ALA A 285 17.07 -12.60 20.49
CA ALA A 285 18.22 -13.44 20.80
C ALA A 285 18.98 -13.85 19.53
N PHE A 286 20.29 -13.70 19.55
CA PHE A 286 21.19 -14.18 18.48
C PHE A 286 22.36 -14.95 19.10
N GLY A 287 22.22 -16.25 19.22
CA GLY A 287 23.10 -17.10 19.99
C GLY A 287 23.01 -16.76 21.47
N LYS A 288 24.16 -16.46 22.11
CA LYS A 288 24.23 -16.05 23.53
C LYS A 288 24.05 -14.55 23.75
N LYS A 289 23.76 -13.76 22.70
CA LYS A 289 23.67 -12.29 22.76
C LYS A 289 22.26 -11.82 22.40
N GLU A 290 21.80 -10.81 23.11
CA GLU A 290 20.64 -10.04 22.74
C GLU A 290 21.02 -8.93 21.75
N ARG A 291 20.19 -8.70 20.74
CA ARG A 291 20.37 -7.67 19.72
C ARG A 291 19.08 -6.90 19.49
N LYS A 292 19.20 -5.61 19.28
CA LYS A 292 18.08 -4.77 18.86
C LYS A 292 17.82 -4.98 17.37
N ALA A 293 16.57 -5.28 17.02
CA ALA A 293 16.16 -5.42 15.62
C ALA A 293 16.28 -4.07 14.90
N ARG A 294 16.73 -4.12 13.64
CA ARG A 294 16.87 -2.93 12.78
C ARG A 294 15.68 -2.84 11.83
N PRO A 295 15.30 -1.63 11.38
CA PRO A 295 14.28 -1.48 10.34
C PRO A 295 14.63 -2.31 9.09
N VAL A 296 13.61 -2.86 8.45
CA VAL A 296 13.77 -3.51 7.14
C VAL A 296 14.06 -2.42 6.11
N LYS A 297 15.29 -2.36 5.61
CA LYS A 297 15.75 -1.30 4.68
C LYS A 297 15.49 -1.62 3.22
N GLY A 298 15.38 -2.91 2.88
CA GLY A 298 15.19 -3.35 1.50
C GLY A 298 13.75 -3.10 1.06
N PHE A 299 13.53 -2.22 0.09
CA PHE A 299 12.20 -1.89 -0.44
C PHE A 299 11.38 -3.15 -0.78
N LYS A 300 11.94 -4.06 -1.60
CA LYS A 300 11.27 -5.32 -1.97
C LYS A 300 10.89 -6.18 -0.74
N GLN A 301 11.76 -6.17 0.27
CA GLN A 301 11.51 -6.90 1.52
C GLN A 301 10.41 -6.23 2.34
N GLN A 302 10.38 -4.89 2.41
CA GLN A 302 9.30 -4.16 3.08
C GLN A 302 7.96 -4.44 2.42
N VAL A 303 7.88 -4.31 1.08
CA VAL A 303 6.65 -4.58 0.34
C VAL A 303 6.18 -6.00 0.61
N LYS A 304 7.04 -7.00 0.44
CA LYS A 304 6.69 -8.40 0.68
C LYS A 304 6.24 -8.65 2.12
N LEU A 305 6.93 -8.08 3.09
CA LEU A 305 6.61 -8.25 4.51
C LEU A 305 5.25 -7.65 4.85
N ASN A 306 4.96 -6.43 4.38
CA ASN A 306 3.67 -5.80 4.58
C ASN A 306 2.53 -6.58 3.91
N GLN A 307 2.77 -7.11 2.71
CA GLN A 307 1.82 -7.97 1.99
C GLN A 307 1.47 -9.22 2.80
N ASN A 308 2.48 -9.95 3.27
CA ASN A 308 2.28 -11.15 4.07
C ASN A 308 1.58 -10.83 5.41
N LEU A 309 1.89 -9.68 6.03
CA LEU A 309 1.21 -9.24 7.25
C LEU A 309 -0.27 -8.91 6.99
N TRP A 310 -0.58 -8.30 5.85
CA TRP A 310 -1.96 -8.05 5.46
C TRP A 310 -2.72 -9.35 5.20
N GLU A 311 -2.14 -10.28 4.45
CA GLU A 311 -2.71 -11.62 4.21
C GLU A 311 -2.97 -12.35 5.54
N LEU A 312 -2.02 -12.28 6.49
CA LEU A 312 -2.19 -12.82 7.83
C LEU A 312 -3.37 -12.16 8.56
N ALA A 313 -3.48 -10.84 8.56
CA ALA A 313 -4.60 -10.15 9.22
C ALA A 313 -5.94 -10.48 8.55
N SER A 314 -5.98 -10.52 7.22
CA SER A 314 -7.18 -10.88 6.47
C SER A 314 -7.69 -12.29 6.80
N SER A 315 -6.80 -13.23 7.15
CA SER A 315 -7.20 -14.58 7.52
C SER A 315 -7.98 -14.68 8.84
N TYR A 316 -8.00 -13.62 9.65
CA TYR A 316 -8.78 -13.53 10.90
C TYR A 316 -10.18 -12.94 10.70
N VAL A 317 -10.46 -12.41 9.51
CA VAL A 317 -11.79 -11.87 9.15
C VAL A 317 -12.49 -12.87 8.23
N PRO A 318 -13.77 -13.20 8.45
CA PRO A 318 -14.52 -14.10 7.57
C PRO A 318 -14.59 -13.53 6.14
N ASN A 319 -14.22 -14.33 5.15
CA ASN A 319 -14.45 -14.00 3.74
C ASN A 319 -15.92 -14.25 3.40
N GLU A 320 -16.76 -13.24 3.45
CA GLU A 320 -18.16 -13.34 2.97
C GLU A 320 -18.29 -13.57 1.44
N THR A 321 -17.18 -13.52 0.69
CA THR A 321 -17.17 -13.62 -0.78
C THR A 321 -17.02 -15.03 -1.32
N LEU A 322 -16.92 -16.08 -0.50
CA LEU A 322 -16.75 -17.48 -0.96
C LEU A 322 -17.97 -18.40 -0.77
N GLU A 323 -19.10 -17.91 -0.22
CA GLU A 323 -20.30 -18.75 0.00
C GLU A 323 -21.40 -18.63 -1.07
N VAL A 324 -21.16 -18.01 -2.20
CA VAL A 324 -22.13 -17.96 -3.30
C VAL A 324 -21.57 -18.59 -4.57
N ALA A 325 -21.15 -19.84 -4.46
CA ALA A 325 -20.99 -20.72 -5.63
C ALA A 325 -20.95 -22.21 -5.17
N VAL A 326 -22.09 -22.77 -4.76
CA VAL A 326 -22.38 -24.21 -4.81
C VAL A 326 -23.76 -24.38 -5.43
#